data_a12ede9d097f0b520f4ae2a97bab1da8
#
_entry.id   a12ede9d097f0b520f4ae2a97bab1da8
#
_cell.length_a   1.000
_cell.length_b   1.000
_cell.length_c   1.000
_cell.angle_alpha   90.00
_cell.angle_beta   90.00
_cell.angle_gamma   90.00
#
_symmetry.space_group_name_H-M   'P 1'
#
loop_
_entity.id
_entity.type
_entity.pdbx_description
1 polymer ?
#
loop_
_entity_poly.entity_id
_entity_poly.type
_entity_poly.pdbx_seq_one_letter_code
_entity_poly.pdbx_strand_id
1 'polypeptide(L)'
;TAAAGQPGLLSHVGLNTFVDPRQKGGKLNDVTKEDLIKYTTLNGKEYLFYPTVPLDVCFIRATTVDSDGYASMEDEITYVDVLAMAQAVHNNGGLVILQAKRMVKAGTIHPRQVKVPGYLVDIVVINEKQEQLYNGSDAFFTGDYIAEEDDNASLPLDQRKVVARRALMEIGPGNVGNVGVGIADGIGTVAREEGVGEEFTLTVETGPVGGATAQGIFFGASINSKALMDMPAQFDFYDGGGLDVAFLSFAELDAKGNVNVHKFNGKIMGTGGFVNICSGSKKVVLCGTLRAGGLKTEVGNGQIKVAQEGRFEKMIPECEEITFSGEQALKQGQKVVYITERAVFELTEEGVVLTELAPGIDVEKDIIAQMGFKPIISKELKQMDE
;
A
#
# COMPACT_ATOMS: atom_id res chain seq x y z
N THR A 1 -0.62 -9.13 18.69
CA THR A 1 -1.77 -9.85 19.27
C THR A 1 -1.42 -11.29 19.60
N ALA A 2 -1.03 -12.15 18.61
CA ALA A 2 -0.69 -13.56 18.82
C ALA A 2 0.47 -13.73 19.80
N ALA A 3 1.55 -12.96 19.65
CA ALA A 3 2.69 -12.98 20.56
C ALA A 3 2.32 -12.69 22.03
N ALA A 4 1.30 -11.88 22.24
CA ALA A 4 0.81 -11.52 23.59
C ALA A 4 -0.22 -12.52 24.15
N GLY A 5 -0.50 -13.64 23.46
CA GLY A 5 -1.48 -14.64 23.87
C GLY A 5 -2.92 -14.13 23.89
N GLN A 6 -3.22 -13.07 23.13
CA GLN A 6 -4.57 -12.52 23.04
C GLN A 6 -5.44 -13.37 22.12
N PRO A 7 -6.76 -13.46 22.38
CA PRO A 7 -7.67 -14.29 21.58
C PRO A 7 -7.87 -13.76 20.15
N GLY A 8 -7.52 -12.50 19.89
CA GLY A 8 -7.65 -11.86 18.58
C GLY A 8 -7.52 -10.35 18.66
N LEU A 9 -7.66 -9.70 17.50
CA LEU A 9 -7.65 -8.25 17.34
C LEU A 9 -9.08 -7.76 17.13
N LEU A 10 -9.51 -6.77 17.92
CA LEU A 10 -10.73 -6.01 17.68
C LEU A 10 -10.35 -4.72 16.92
N SER A 11 -10.88 -4.55 15.71
CA SER A 11 -10.52 -3.43 14.84
C SER A 11 -11.71 -2.91 14.04
N HIS A 12 -11.70 -1.63 13.68
CA HIS A 12 -12.61 -1.05 12.69
C HIS A 12 -12.15 -1.30 11.25
N VAL A 13 -10.91 -1.74 11.07
CA VAL A 13 -10.31 -2.03 9.76
C VAL A 13 -11.09 -3.14 9.07
N GLY A 14 -11.46 -2.91 7.81
CA GLY A 14 -12.15 -3.89 6.99
C GLY A 14 -13.69 -3.87 7.07
N LEU A 15 -14.30 -3.01 7.88
CA LEU A 15 -15.76 -2.83 7.89
C LEU A 15 -16.29 -2.53 6.47
N ASN A 16 -17.37 -3.21 6.08
CA ASN A 16 -18.02 -3.14 4.77
C ASN A 16 -17.13 -3.56 3.58
N THR A 17 -15.94 -4.14 3.81
CA THR A 17 -15.10 -4.73 2.76
C THR A 17 -15.34 -6.24 2.66
N PHE A 18 -14.67 -6.90 1.73
CA PHE A 18 -14.76 -8.35 1.51
C PHE A 18 -14.44 -9.20 2.76
N VAL A 19 -13.67 -8.68 3.72
CA VAL A 19 -13.36 -9.39 4.99
C VAL A 19 -14.52 -9.32 6.00
N ASP A 20 -15.42 -8.36 5.85
CA ASP A 20 -16.61 -8.23 6.72
C ASP A 20 -17.56 -9.44 6.52
N PRO A 21 -17.95 -10.16 7.59
CA PRO A 21 -18.88 -11.28 7.46
C PRO A 21 -20.24 -10.92 6.81
N ARG A 22 -20.65 -9.66 6.91
CA ARG A 22 -21.87 -9.14 6.27
C ARG A 22 -21.72 -9.07 4.72
N GLN A 23 -20.50 -9.09 4.22
CA GLN A 23 -20.14 -9.21 2.80
C GLN A 23 -19.79 -10.67 2.49
N LYS A 24 -18.52 -11.02 2.45
CA LYS A 24 -18.04 -12.38 2.15
C LYS A 24 -17.21 -13.02 3.27
N GLY A 25 -16.87 -12.27 4.31
CA GLY A 25 -16.10 -12.76 5.45
C GLY A 25 -14.68 -13.25 5.10
N GLY A 26 -14.06 -12.68 4.05
CA GLY A 26 -12.74 -13.07 3.58
C GLY A 26 -12.71 -14.39 2.79
N LYS A 27 -13.85 -14.99 2.45
CA LYS A 27 -13.95 -16.25 1.71
C LYS A 27 -13.74 -16.03 0.21
N LEU A 28 -12.54 -16.29 -0.27
CA LEU A 28 -12.14 -16.04 -1.67
C LEU A 28 -12.23 -17.28 -2.57
N ASN A 29 -12.61 -18.43 -2.01
CA ASN A 29 -12.73 -19.71 -2.73
C ASN A 29 -13.86 -20.57 -2.17
N ASP A 30 -14.25 -21.60 -2.92
CA ASP A 30 -15.36 -22.47 -2.56
C ASP A 30 -15.07 -23.47 -1.45
N VAL A 31 -13.80 -23.64 -1.05
CA VAL A 31 -13.36 -24.57 0.00
C VAL A 31 -13.57 -23.95 1.39
N THR A 32 -13.34 -22.65 1.53
CA THR A 32 -13.50 -21.93 2.79
C THR A 32 -14.98 -21.75 3.11
N LYS A 33 -15.48 -22.44 4.13
CA LYS A 33 -16.89 -22.42 4.54
C LYS A 33 -17.12 -21.64 5.84
N GLU A 34 -16.16 -21.68 6.74
CA GLU A 34 -16.28 -21.07 8.07
C GLU A 34 -16.01 -19.56 8.03
N ASP A 35 -16.71 -18.81 8.88
CA ASP A 35 -16.43 -17.41 9.13
C ASP A 35 -15.22 -17.28 10.07
N LEU A 36 -14.07 -16.86 9.53
CA LEU A 36 -12.87 -16.64 10.34
C LEU A 36 -12.93 -15.32 11.10
N ILE A 37 -13.66 -14.33 10.56
CA ILE A 37 -13.77 -12.99 11.13
C ILE A 37 -15.18 -12.84 11.69
N LYS A 38 -15.31 -12.16 12.82
CA LYS A 38 -16.59 -11.93 13.48
C LYS A 38 -16.93 -10.46 13.54
N TYR A 39 -18.16 -10.12 13.18
CA TYR A 39 -18.69 -8.79 13.42
C TYR A 39 -19.15 -8.66 14.87
N THR A 40 -18.90 -7.51 15.50
CA THR A 40 -19.35 -7.22 16.85
C THR A 40 -19.57 -5.73 17.06
N THR A 41 -20.32 -5.41 18.12
CA THR A 41 -20.54 -4.03 18.55
C THR A 41 -20.02 -3.88 19.97
N LEU A 42 -19.21 -2.87 20.22
CA LEU A 42 -18.71 -2.52 21.55
C LEU A 42 -18.91 -1.03 21.80
N ASN A 43 -19.55 -0.68 22.91
CA ASN A 43 -19.87 0.70 23.27
C ASN A 43 -20.58 1.49 22.14
N GLY A 44 -21.48 0.84 21.42
CA GLY A 44 -22.24 1.44 20.33
C GLY A 44 -21.47 1.64 19.02
N LYS A 45 -20.23 1.17 18.93
CA LYS A 45 -19.40 1.22 17.71
C LYS A 45 -19.27 -0.16 17.11
N GLU A 46 -19.23 -0.22 15.78
CA GLU A 46 -19.02 -1.45 14.99
C GLU A 46 -17.54 -1.81 14.93
N TYR A 47 -17.25 -3.10 15.02
CA TYR A 47 -15.90 -3.67 14.89
C TYR A 47 -15.94 -5.03 14.22
N LEU A 48 -14.80 -5.40 13.64
CA LEU A 48 -14.47 -6.76 13.27
C LEU A 48 -13.52 -7.35 14.30
N PHE A 49 -13.75 -8.60 14.66
CA PHE A 49 -12.87 -9.37 15.51
C PHE A 49 -12.11 -10.39 14.65
N TYR A 50 -10.80 -10.26 14.62
CA TYR A 50 -9.87 -11.13 13.91
C TYR A 50 -9.28 -12.12 14.92
N PRO A 51 -9.75 -13.38 14.96
CA PRO A 51 -9.23 -14.37 15.91
C PRO A 51 -7.75 -14.64 15.66
N THR A 52 -6.99 -14.85 16.73
CA THR A 52 -5.62 -15.35 16.62
C THR A 52 -5.65 -16.77 16.09
N VAL A 53 -4.81 -17.05 15.09
CA VAL A 53 -4.61 -18.38 14.54
C VAL A 53 -3.37 -19.02 15.14
N PRO A 54 -3.34 -20.36 15.35
CA PRO A 54 -2.12 -21.08 15.75
C PRO A 54 -1.02 -20.89 14.70
N LEU A 55 0.20 -20.69 15.16
CA LEU A 55 1.38 -20.51 14.31
C LEU A 55 2.41 -21.57 14.69
N ASP A 56 2.68 -22.50 13.78
CA ASP A 56 3.53 -23.66 14.04
C ASP A 56 4.97 -23.43 13.63
N VAL A 57 5.22 -22.70 12.54
CA VAL A 57 6.56 -22.46 12.00
C VAL A 57 6.63 -21.05 11.40
N CYS A 58 7.73 -20.36 11.60
CA CYS A 58 8.07 -19.19 10.80
C CYS A 58 9.47 -19.30 10.20
N PHE A 59 9.60 -18.70 9.02
CA PHE A 59 10.89 -18.43 8.36
C PHE A 59 11.12 -16.94 8.39
N ILE A 60 12.15 -16.53 9.11
CA ILE A 60 12.56 -15.13 9.21
C ILE A 60 13.96 -14.94 8.65
N ARG A 61 14.28 -13.71 8.30
CA ARG A 61 15.57 -13.37 7.71
C ARG A 61 16.26 -12.27 8.52
N ALA A 62 17.60 -12.37 8.60
CA ALA A 62 18.46 -11.40 9.21
C ALA A 62 19.77 -11.29 8.41
N THR A 63 20.62 -10.33 8.73
CA THR A 63 21.93 -10.17 8.10
C THR A 63 23.00 -10.97 8.84
N THR A 64 23.21 -10.66 10.10
CA THR A 64 24.24 -11.28 10.94
C THR A 64 23.56 -11.97 12.11
N VAL A 65 23.99 -13.20 12.43
CA VAL A 65 23.59 -13.94 13.61
C VAL A 65 24.83 -14.32 14.41
N ASP A 66 24.78 -14.27 15.72
CA ASP A 66 25.84 -14.81 16.56
C ASP A 66 25.60 -16.27 16.94
N SER A 67 26.60 -16.93 17.51
CA SER A 67 26.52 -18.35 17.86
C SER A 67 25.50 -18.67 18.98
N ASP A 68 24.92 -17.68 19.64
CA ASP A 68 23.84 -17.82 20.62
C ASP A 68 22.46 -17.48 19.99
N GLY A 69 22.41 -17.21 18.66
CA GLY A 69 21.19 -16.96 17.91
C GLY A 69 20.72 -15.51 17.90
N TYR A 70 21.44 -14.57 18.54
CA TYR A 70 21.08 -13.14 18.47
C TYR A 70 21.37 -12.58 17.08
N ALA A 71 20.40 -11.89 16.47
CA ALA A 71 20.50 -11.49 15.08
C ALA A 71 20.26 -9.99 14.86
N SER A 72 21.01 -9.42 13.91
CA SER A 72 20.91 -8.05 13.44
C SER A 72 20.56 -7.99 11.96
N MET A 73 20.05 -6.85 11.51
CA MET A 73 19.45 -6.67 10.17
C MET A 73 20.06 -5.49 9.41
N GLU A 74 21.37 -5.29 9.54
CA GLU A 74 22.07 -4.14 8.98
C GLU A 74 22.05 -4.04 7.46
N ASP A 75 22.08 -5.19 6.74
CA ASP A 75 22.00 -5.21 5.28
C ASP A 75 20.55 -5.36 4.76
N GLU A 76 19.55 -5.51 5.64
CA GLU A 76 18.16 -5.66 5.22
C GLU A 76 17.52 -4.32 4.92
N ILE A 77 16.70 -4.27 3.87
CA ILE A 77 16.06 -3.02 3.43
C ILE A 77 14.98 -2.53 4.40
N THR A 78 14.39 -3.43 5.16
CA THR A 78 13.37 -3.16 6.18
C THR A 78 13.40 -4.24 7.26
N TYR A 79 12.77 -3.99 8.40
CA TYR A 79 12.61 -4.97 9.47
C TYR A 79 11.38 -5.84 9.31
N VAL A 80 10.42 -5.40 8.47
CA VAL A 80 9.11 -6.02 8.34
C VAL A 80 8.52 -6.40 9.70
N ASP A 81 8.05 -7.61 9.90
CA ASP A 81 7.44 -8.11 11.13
C ASP A 81 8.22 -9.29 11.78
N VAL A 82 9.54 -9.40 11.49
CA VAL A 82 10.35 -10.55 11.91
C VAL A 82 10.30 -10.81 13.43
N LEU A 83 10.40 -9.76 14.25
CA LEU A 83 10.35 -9.90 15.71
C LEU A 83 8.96 -10.36 16.17
N ALA A 84 7.90 -9.76 15.63
CA ALA A 84 6.52 -10.11 15.99
C ALA A 84 6.18 -11.56 15.59
N MET A 85 6.65 -12.00 14.42
CA MET A 85 6.48 -13.39 13.97
C MET A 85 7.26 -14.37 14.84
N ALA A 86 8.54 -14.10 15.12
CA ALA A 86 9.35 -14.95 15.98
C ALA A 86 8.72 -15.11 17.38
N GLN A 87 8.28 -14.01 18.00
CA GLN A 87 7.60 -14.03 19.29
C GLN A 87 6.28 -14.83 19.24
N ALA A 88 5.47 -14.61 18.20
CA ALA A 88 4.19 -15.28 18.07
C ALA A 88 4.35 -16.81 17.92
N VAL A 89 5.26 -17.26 17.07
CA VAL A 89 5.52 -18.68 16.84
C VAL A 89 6.15 -19.32 18.07
N HIS A 90 7.17 -18.72 18.66
CA HIS A 90 7.82 -19.20 19.87
C HIS A 90 6.81 -19.39 21.02
N ASN A 91 5.96 -18.39 21.27
CA ASN A 91 4.97 -18.42 22.35
C ASN A 91 3.82 -19.42 22.09
N ASN A 92 3.62 -19.83 20.84
CA ASN A 92 2.69 -20.93 20.50
C ASN A 92 3.36 -22.32 20.57
N GLY A 93 4.65 -22.41 20.94
CA GLY A 93 5.40 -23.67 20.97
C GLY A 93 5.82 -24.15 19.58
N GLY A 94 5.81 -23.26 18.59
CA GLY A 94 6.23 -23.53 17.22
C GLY A 94 7.73 -23.37 17.00
N LEU A 95 8.17 -23.54 15.75
CA LEU A 95 9.57 -23.57 15.34
C LEU A 95 9.96 -22.28 14.60
N VAL A 96 10.95 -21.57 15.11
CA VAL A 96 11.50 -20.36 14.51
C VAL A 96 12.78 -20.67 13.74
N ILE A 97 12.76 -20.52 12.42
CA ILE A 97 13.88 -20.77 11.53
C ILE A 97 14.38 -19.43 11.00
N LEU A 98 15.62 -19.08 11.34
CA LEU A 98 16.26 -17.83 10.93
C LEU A 98 17.31 -18.11 9.85
N GLN A 99 17.15 -17.49 8.68
CA GLN A 99 18.20 -17.44 7.67
C GLN A 99 19.02 -16.16 7.87
N ALA A 100 20.35 -16.29 7.91
CA ALA A 100 21.26 -15.17 7.98
C ALA A 100 22.37 -15.26 6.91
N LYS A 101 22.92 -14.13 6.53
CA LYS A 101 24.02 -14.05 5.56
C LYS A 101 25.33 -14.54 6.16
N ARG A 102 25.57 -14.25 7.44
CA ARG A 102 26.83 -14.60 8.13
C ARG A 102 26.62 -14.89 9.62
N MET A 103 27.52 -15.69 10.17
CA MET A 103 27.58 -15.99 11.59
C MET A 103 28.83 -15.38 12.23
N VAL A 104 28.69 -14.85 13.43
CA VAL A 104 29.76 -14.27 14.22
C VAL A 104 29.85 -14.92 15.61
N LYS A 105 30.90 -14.61 16.38
CA LYS A 105 31.05 -15.08 17.74
C LYS A 105 29.99 -14.45 18.66
N ALA A 106 29.50 -15.24 19.62
CA ALA A 106 28.56 -14.77 20.64
C ALA A 106 29.00 -13.47 21.31
N GLY A 107 28.04 -12.56 21.48
CA GLY A 107 28.22 -11.28 22.16
C GLY A 107 29.01 -10.23 21.36
N THR A 108 29.24 -10.42 20.06
CA THR A 108 29.91 -9.41 19.20
C THR A 108 28.95 -8.42 18.55
N ILE A 109 27.67 -8.75 18.46
CA ILE A 109 26.65 -7.84 17.95
C ILE A 109 26.31 -6.80 19.05
N HIS A 110 26.34 -5.52 18.69
CA HIS A 110 25.98 -4.47 19.65
C HIS A 110 24.51 -4.63 20.10
N PRO A 111 24.19 -4.57 21.41
CA PRO A 111 22.84 -4.89 21.90
C PRO A 111 21.70 -4.08 21.26
N ARG A 112 21.97 -2.83 20.87
CA ARG A 112 20.96 -1.98 20.18
C ARG A 112 20.72 -2.36 18.72
N GLN A 113 21.60 -3.14 18.11
CA GLN A 113 21.45 -3.64 16.74
C GLN A 113 20.74 -5.00 16.68
N VAL A 114 20.63 -5.70 17.81
CA VAL A 114 19.90 -6.96 17.87
C VAL A 114 18.41 -6.69 17.62
N LYS A 115 17.88 -7.28 16.57
CA LYS A 115 16.46 -7.22 16.21
C LYS A 115 15.72 -8.49 16.63
N VAL A 116 16.36 -9.64 16.58
CA VAL A 116 15.80 -10.91 17.03
C VAL A 116 16.67 -11.47 18.16
N PRO A 117 16.14 -11.53 19.40
CA PRO A 117 16.84 -12.18 20.52
C PRO A 117 17.03 -13.69 20.31
N GLY A 118 18.20 -14.20 20.67
CA GLY A 118 18.58 -15.60 20.41
C GLY A 118 17.66 -16.64 21.04
N TYR A 119 17.05 -16.36 22.18
CA TYR A 119 16.11 -17.28 22.83
C TYR A 119 14.81 -17.53 22.02
N LEU A 120 14.55 -16.74 20.99
CA LEU A 120 13.41 -16.94 20.08
C LEU A 120 13.76 -17.85 18.90
N VAL A 121 15.04 -18.15 18.65
CA VAL A 121 15.51 -18.83 17.44
C VAL A 121 15.84 -20.28 17.75
N ASP A 122 15.20 -21.19 17.03
CA ASP A 122 15.44 -22.63 17.18
C ASP A 122 16.46 -23.18 16.19
N ILE A 123 16.42 -22.67 14.95
CA ILE A 123 17.30 -23.12 13.86
C ILE A 123 17.88 -21.91 13.14
N VAL A 124 19.19 -21.95 12.90
CA VAL A 124 19.90 -20.97 12.07
C VAL A 124 20.36 -21.63 10.77
N VAL A 125 20.07 -20.98 9.66
CA VAL A 125 20.53 -21.35 8.32
C VAL A 125 21.43 -20.24 7.77
N ILE A 126 22.66 -20.55 7.40
CA ILE A 126 23.57 -19.57 6.81
C ILE A 126 23.49 -19.64 5.28
N ASN A 127 23.22 -18.51 4.65
CA ASN A 127 23.21 -18.32 3.23
C ASN A 127 24.09 -17.10 2.87
N GLU A 128 25.37 -17.32 2.62
CA GLU A 128 26.33 -16.25 2.28
C GLU A 128 25.96 -15.48 1.01
N LYS A 129 25.13 -16.09 0.15
CA LYS A 129 24.63 -15.47 -1.10
C LYS A 129 23.28 -14.78 -0.94
N GLN A 130 22.84 -14.58 0.30
CA GLN A 130 21.61 -13.86 0.55
C GLN A 130 21.69 -12.44 -0.02
N GLU A 131 20.69 -12.09 -0.83
CA GLU A 131 20.54 -10.76 -1.40
C GLU A 131 19.36 -10.05 -0.71
N GLN A 132 19.36 -8.73 -0.73
CA GLN A 132 18.30 -7.92 -0.14
C GLN A 132 16.96 -8.11 -0.87
N LEU A 133 17.01 -8.11 -2.18
CA LEU A 133 15.87 -8.21 -3.09
C LEU A 133 16.11 -9.26 -4.16
N TYR A 134 15.14 -9.51 -5.01
CA TYR A 134 15.21 -10.51 -6.08
C TYR A 134 16.37 -10.32 -7.07
N ASN A 135 16.85 -9.08 -7.24
CA ASN A 135 17.85 -8.71 -8.25
C ASN A 135 19.14 -8.18 -7.64
N GLY A 136 19.41 -8.46 -6.37
CA GLY A 136 20.66 -8.04 -5.76
C GLY A 136 20.49 -7.20 -4.50
N SER A 137 21.56 -6.56 -4.11
CA SER A 137 21.67 -5.73 -2.91
C SER A 137 22.18 -4.35 -3.28
N ASP A 138 21.66 -3.33 -2.61
CA ASP A 138 22.07 -1.94 -2.76
C ASP A 138 22.20 -1.28 -1.38
N ALA A 139 23.37 -0.73 -1.11
CA ALA A 139 23.66 -0.07 0.17
C ALA A 139 22.87 1.24 0.39
N PHE A 140 22.32 1.81 -0.68
CA PHE A 140 21.43 2.98 -0.54
C PHE A 140 20.08 2.64 0.11
N PHE A 141 19.64 1.37 0.04
CA PHE A 141 18.39 0.93 0.68
C PHE A 141 18.53 0.71 2.19
N THR A 142 19.75 0.53 2.69
CA THR A 142 20.01 0.32 4.13
C THR A 142 20.28 1.62 4.88
N GLY A 143 20.60 2.68 4.16
CA GLY A 143 21.06 3.94 4.73
C GLY A 143 22.56 3.98 5.05
N ASP A 144 23.33 2.95 4.66
CA ASP A 144 24.80 2.96 4.80
C ASP A 144 25.45 4.02 3.92
N TYR A 145 24.82 4.29 2.78
CA TYR A 145 25.21 5.35 1.87
C TYR A 145 24.02 6.26 1.57
N ILE A 146 24.30 7.54 1.44
CA ILE A 146 23.35 8.54 0.95
C ILE A 146 23.57 8.67 -0.55
N ALA A 147 22.55 8.40 -1.34
CA ALA A 147 22.56 8.66 -2.77
C ALA A 147 22.52 10.18 -2.98
N GLU A 148 23.45 10.70 -3.81
CA GLU A 148 23.32 12.06 -4.30
C GLU A 148 22.02 12.19 -5.11
N GLU A 149 21.41 13.36 -5.09
CA GLU A 149 20.24 13.63 -5.92
C GLU A 149 20.64 13.46 -7.38
N ASP A 150 20.08 12.47 -8.05
CA ASP A 150 20.27 12.29 -9.49
C ASP A 150 19.23 13.14 -10.21
N ASP A 151 19.67 14.28 -10.72
CA ASP A 151 18.85 15.20 -11.53
C ASP A 151 18.25 14.53 -12.78
N ASN A 152 18.74 13.33 -13.15
CA ASN A 152 18.28 12.57 -14.30
C ASN A 152 17.22 11.51 -13.98
N ALA A 153 16.90 11.28 -12.71
CA ALA A 153 15.85 10.32 -12.32
C ALA A 153 14.45 10.92 -12.48
N SER A 154 14.08 11.26 -13.72
CA SER A 154 12.73 11.77 -14.03
C SER A 154 11.85 10.68 -14.62
N LEU A 155 10.55 10.75 -14.33
CA LEU A 155 9.57 9.91 -15.00
C LEU A 155 9.39 10.34 -16.45
N PRO A 156 9.29 9.39 -17.40
CA PRO A 156 8.87 9.72 -18.76
C PRO A 156 7.53 10.46 -18.75
N LEU A 157 7.38 11.43 -19.65
CA LEU A 157 6.12 12.15 -19.80
C LEU A 157 5.09 11.25 -20.51
N ASP A 158 4.39 10.47 -19.71
CA ASP A 158 3.33 9.56 -20.14
C ASP A 158 2.11 9.66 -19.19
N GLN A 159 1.11 8.81 -19.39
CA GLN A 159 -0.08 8.77 -18.54
C GLN A 159 0.22 8.53 -17.06
N ARG A 160 1.32 7.83 -16.71
CA ARG A 160 1.68 7.59 -15.30
C ARG A 160 2.14 8.88 -14.64
N LYS A 161 2.96 9.66 -15.35
CA LYS A 161 3.44 10.95 -14.85
C LYS A 161 2.29 11.95 -14.69
N VAL A 162 1.33 11.97 -15.63
CA VAL A 162 0.13 12.81 -15.51
C VAL A 162 -0.63 12.49 -14.22
N VAL A 163 -0.92 11.20 -13.96
CA VAL A 163 -1.61 10.78 -12.74
C VAL A 163 -0.79 11.11 -11.49
N ALA A 164 0.52 10.86 -11.50
CA ALA A 164 1.39 11.12 -10.35
C ALA A 164 1.50 12.62 -10.03
N ARG A 165 1.62 13.48 -11.04
CA ARG A 165 1.62 14.95 -10.87
C ARG A 165 0.30 15.45 -10.30
N ARG A 166 -0.84 15.00 -10.87
CA ARG A 166 -2.14 15.39 -10.32
C ARG A 166 -2.35 14.89 -8.90
N ALA A 167 -1.91 13.65 -8.60
CA ALA A 167 -2.01 13.07 -7.26
C ALA A 167 -1.15 13.82 -6.23
N LEU A 168 0.04 14.29 -6.62
CA LEU A 168 0.92 15.08 -5.76
C LEU A 168 0.23 16.34 -5.21
N MET A 169 -0.70 16.94 -5.95
CA MET A 169 -1.47 18.10 -5.49
C MET A 169 -2.40 17.81 -4.28
N GLU A 170 -2.59 16.53 -3.95
CA GLU A 170 -3.45 16.11 -2.83
C GLU A 170 -2.73 16.06 -1.47
N ILE A 171 -1.41 16.23 -1.45
CA ILE A 171 -0.61 16.31 -0.22
C ILE A 171 -0.03 17.72 -0.05
N GLY A 172 -0.10 18.23 1.16
CA GLY A 172 0.43 19.57 1.48
C GLY A 172 1.61 19.51 2.46
N PRO A 173 2.25 20.67 2.68
CA PRO A 173 3.36 20.78 3.63
C PRO A 173 3.02 20.26 5.02
N GLY A 174 3.95 19.52 5.62
CA GLY A 174 3.82 18.91 6.94
C GLY A 174 2.94 17.68 7.01
N ASN A 175 2.29 17.26 5.92
CA ASN A 175 1.48 16.05 5.90
C ASN A 175 2.32 14.78 5.92
N VAL A 176 1.74 13.70 6.44
CA VAL A 176 2.28 12.35 6.36
C VAL A 176 1.41 11.53 5.42
N GLY A 177 2.02 10.97 4.37
CA GLY A 177 1.35 10.15 3.37
C GLY A 177 1.91 8.73 3.29
N ASN A 178 1.08 7.78 2.85
CA ASN A 178 1.53 6.47 2.39
C ASN A 178 1.49 6.42 0.88
N VAL A 179 2.46 5.75 0.27
CA VAL A 179 2.53 5.49 -1.17
C VAL A 179 2.48 3.99 -1.40
N GLY A 180 1.44 3.54 -2.12
CA GLY A 180 1.27 2.15 -2.54
C GLY A 180 1.89 1.85 -3.90
N VAL A 181 1.95 0.55 -4.23
CA VAL A 181 2.49 0.04 -5.49
C VAL A 181 1.65 0.44 -6.71
N GLY A 182 2.29 0.59 -7.86
CA GLY A 182 1.67 0.82 -9.16
C GLY A 182 1.85 2.23 -9.68
N ILE A 183 0.78 2.90 -10.12
CA ILE A 183 0.89 4.29 -10.63
C ILE A 183 1.28 5.25 -9.50
N ALA A 184 0.82 4.99 -8.29
CA ALA A 184 1.09 5.83 -7.13
C ALA A 184 2.59 5.87 -6.75
N ASP A 185 3.38 4.82 -7.04
CA ASP A 185 4.81 4.78 -6.70
C ASP A 185 5.64 5.89 -7.38
N GLY A 186 5.11 6.48 -8.47
CA GLY A 186 5.74 7.61 -9.15
C GLY A 186 5.67 8.95 -8.41
N ILE A 187 4.81 9.09 -7.39
CA ILE A 187 4.57 10.37 -6.70
C ILE A 187 5.85 10.89 -6.03
N GLY A 188 6.62 10.02 -5.39
CA GLY A 188 7.89 10.42 -4.76
C GLY A 188 8.93 10.93 -5.75
N THR A 189 8.98 10.36 -6.95
CA THR A 189 9.87 10.84 -8.04
C THR A 189 9.41 12.19 -8.54
N VAL A 190 8.12 12.36 -8.80
CA VAL A 190 7.55 13.64 -9.24
C VAL A 190 7.73 14.73 -8.19
N ALA A 191 7.57 14.41 -6.90
CA ALA A 191 7.79 15.37 -5.81
C ALA A 191 9.23 15.91 -5.79
N ARG A 192 10.23 15.08 -6.10
CA ARG A 192 11.62 15.52 -6.26
C ARG A 192 11.81 16.38 -7.51
N GLU A 193 11.25 15.98 -8.65
CA GLU A 193 11.29 16.76 -9.89
C GLU A 193 10.73 18.16 -9.71
N GLU A 194 9.66 18.29 -8.92
CA GLU A 194 8.99 19.59 -8.63
C GLU A 194 9.67 20.36 -7.48
N GLY A 195 10.68 19.77 -6.82
CA GLY A 195 11.42 20.40 -5.71
C GLY A 195 10.64 20.49 -4.39
N VAL A 196 9.55 19.73 -4.24
CA VAL A 196 8.67 19.75 -3.03
C VAL A 196 8.78 18.49 -2.16
N GLY A 197 9.70 17.58 -2.50
CA GLY A 197 9.82 16.28 -1.82
C GLY A 197 10.12 16.36 -0.31
N GLU A 198 10.69 17.47 0.17
CA GLU A 198 10.99 17.69 1.58
C GLU A 198 9.86 18.42 2.35
N GLU A 199 8.81 18.86 1.68
CA GLU A 199 7.71 19.59 2.33
C GLU A 199 6.77 18.68 3.13
N PHE A 200 6.74 17.36 2.82
CA PHE A 200 5.92 16.35 3.47
C PHE A 200 6.71 15.06 3.72
N THR A 201 6.12 14.12 4.42
CA THR A 201 6.76 12.83 4.68
C THR A 201 6.00 11.71 3.99
N LEU A 202 6.64 11.01 3.04
CA LEU A 202 6.10 9.78 2.48
C LEU A 202 6.56 8.57 3.29
N THR A 203 5.70 7.58 3.42
CA THR A 203 5.97 6.32 4.11
C THR A 203 5.59 5.15 3.22
N VAL A 204 6.25 4.01 3.44
CA VAL A 204 5.88 2.74 2.84
C VAL A 204 5.56 1.76 3.96
N GLU A 205 4.51 0.97 3.80
CA GLU A 205 4.00 0.08 4.86
C GLU A 205 5.03 -0.92 5.39
N THR A 206 6.03 -1.27 4.60
CA THR A 206 7.12 -2.18 5.00
C THR A 206 8.07 -1.61 6.03
N GLY A 207 8.02 -0.27 6.28
CA GLY A 207 8.76 0.40 7.33
C GLY A 207 9.51 1.66 6.98
N PRO A 208 9.89 1.96 5.72
CA PRO A 208 10.60 3.18 5.38
C PRO A 208 9.78 4.44 5.63
N VAL A 209 10.43 5.46 6.17
CA VAL A 209 9.88 6.79 6.44
C VAL A 209 10.77 7.82 5.76
N GLY A 210 10.19 8.65 4.89
CA GLY A 210 10.92 9.62 4.08
C GLY A 210 11.76 8.98 2.98
N GLY A 211 12.54 9.81 2.31
CA GLY A 211 13.35 9.39 1.17
C GLY A 211 12.53 9.18 -0.11
N ALA A 212 13.14 8.54 -1.08
CA ALA A 212 12.54 8.23 -2.37
C ALA A 212 12.10 6.76 -2.42
N THR A 213 10.80 6.52 -2.53
CA THR A 213 10.24 5.18 -2.67
C THR A 213 10.76 4.50 -3.94
N ALA A 214 11.28 3.29 -3.80
CA ALA A 214 11.71 2.48 -4.93
C ALA A 214 10.51 1.95 -5.72
N GLN A 215 10.66 1.84 -7.04
CA GLN A 215 9.57 1.50 -7.96
C GLN A 215 9.64 0.04 -8.42
N GLY A 216 8.50 -0.48 -8.88
CA GLY A 216 8.39 -1.80 -9.51
C GLY A 216 8.80 -2.92 -8.57
N ILE A 217 9.77 -3.75 -8.98
CA ILE A 217 10.22 -4.92 -8.20
C ILE A 217 10.97 -4.56 -6.90
N PHE A 218 11.42 -3.33 -6.76
CA PHE A 218 12.08 -2.80 -5.56
C PHE A 218 11.11 -2.12 -4.61
N PHE A 219 9.81 -2.09 -4.93
CA PHE A 219 8.80 -1.54 -4.06
C PHE A 219 8.86 -2.17 -2.65
N GLY A 220 8.75 -1.32 -1.64
CA GLY A 220 8.96 -1.70 -0.25
C GLY A 220 10.28 -1.19 0.33
N ALA A 221 11.24 -0.80 -0.53
CA ALA A 221 12.45 -0.09 -0.17
C ALA A 221 12.32 1.42 -0.41
N SER A 222 13.18 2.20 0.20
CA SER A 222 13.35 3.63 -0.11
C SER A 222 14.83 4.00 -0.07
N ILE A 223 15.23 4.88 -0.97
CA ILE A 223 16.59 5.47 -0.98
C ILE A 223 16.57 6.71 -0.09
N ASN A 224 17.61 6.92 0.72
CA ASN A 224 17.73 8.04 1.64
C ASN A 224 16.59 8.11 2.68
N SER A 225 16.12 6.96 3.17
CA SER A 225 15.13 6.91 4.23
C SER A 225 15.62 7.65 5.48
N LYS A 226 14.75 8.44 6.09
CA LYS A 226 15.05 9.16 7.36
C LYS A 226 14.91 8.25 8.58
N ALA A 227 14.09 7.19 8.48
CA ALA A 227 13.94 6.15 9.49
C ALA A 227 13.44 4.85 8.88
N LEU A 228 13.71 3.72 9.57
CA LEU A 228 13.12 2.42 9.30
C LEU A 228 12.32 1.99 10.54
N MET A 229 11.03 1.76 10.36
CA MET A 229 10.11 1.30 11.39
C MET A 229 9.90 -0.21 11.28
N ASP A 230 9.59 -0.88 12.40
CA ASP A 230 9.00 -2.21 12.33
C ASP A 230 7.60 -2.12 11.71
N MET A 231 7.26 -3.02 10.79
CA MET A 231 5.99 -2.98 10.07
C MET A 231 4.75 -2.98 10.98
N PRO A 232 4.69 -3.75 12.10
CA PRO A 232 3.57 -3.65 13.03
C PRO A 232 3.40 -2.26 13.64
N ALA A 233 4.49 -1.58 13.99
CA ALA A 233 4.43 -0.21 14.52
C ALA A 233 3.98 0.80 13.45
N GLN A 234 4.39 0.58 12.20
CA GLN A 234 3.96 1.40 11.07
C GLN A 234 2.44 1.25 10.84
N PHE A 235 1.92 0.00 10.90
CA PHE A 235 0.48 -0.24 10.79
C PHE A 235 -0.32 0.27 12.00
N ASP A 236 0.22 0.22 13.21
CA ASP A 236 -0.42 0.84 14.38
C ASP A 236 -0.62 2.34 14.15
N PHE A 237 0.38 3.02 13.55
CA PHE A 237 0.26 4.42 13.18
C PHE A 237 -0.82 4.64 12.10
N TYR A 238 -0.89 3.77 11.07
CA TYR A 238 -1.88 3.87 10.01
C TYR A 238 -3.29 3.62 10.52
N ASP A 239 -3.50 2.51 11.21
CA ASP A 239 -4.81 2.10 11.75
C ASP A 239 -5.32 3.10 12.80
N GLY A 240 -4.40 3.74 13.51
CA GLY A 240 -4.70 4.80 14.49
C GLY A 240 -5.10 6.15 13.90
N GLY A 241 -5.11 6.30 12.56
CA GLY A 241 -5.49 7.55 11.90
C GLY A 241 -4.35 8.54 11.70
N GLY A 242 -3.10 8.06 11.72
CA GLY A 242 -1.90 8.90 11.57
C GLY A 242 -1.66 9.43 10.15
N LEU A 243 -2.27 8.81 9.13
CA LEU A 243 -2.10 9.23 7.74
C LEU A 243 -3.01 10.40 7.38
N ASP A 244 -2.42 11.49 6.88
CA ASP A 244 -3.16 12.60 6.29
C ASP A 244 -3.69 12.22 4.91
N VAL A 245 -2.90 11.45 4.13
CA VAL A 245 -3.27 10.99 2.80
C VAL A 245 -2.69 9.60 2.50
N ALA A 246 -3.49 8.76 1.83
CA ALA A 246 -3.02 7.52 1.25
C ALA A 246 -3.11 7.59 -0.28
N PHE A 247 -2.01 7.26 -0.96
CA PHE A 247 -1.95 7.15 -2.41
C PHE A 247 -1.88 5.68 -2.79
N LEU A 248 -2.95 5.16 -3.34
CA LEU A 248 -3.07 3.74 -3.68
C LEU A 248 -3.55 3.58 -5.13
N SER A 249 -3.32 2.41 -5.70
CA SER A 249 -3.81 2.13 -7.04
C SER A 249 -5.11 1.34 -6.98
N PHE A 250 -5.96 1.42 -8.03
CA PHE A 250 -7.17 0.62 -8.13
C PHE A 250 -7.18 -0.22 -9.41
N ALA A 251 -7.82 -1.40 -9.34
CA ALA A 251 -8.08 -2.25 -10.50
C ALA A 251 -9.49 -2.01 -11.05
N GLU A 252 -10.49 -1.92 -10.18
CA GLU A 252 -11.89 -1.66 -10.51
C GLU A 252 -12.46 -0.60 -9.57
N LEU A 253 -13.37 0.23 -10.09
CA LEU A 253 -14.15 1.25 -9.38
C LEU A 253 -15.60 1.18 -9.82
N ASP A 254 -16.56 1.16 -8.87
CA ASP A 254 -17.98 1.16 -9.19
C ASP A 254 -18.69 2.49 -8.93
N ALA A 255 -19.97 2.54 -9.31
CA ALA A 255 -20.82 3.74 -9.17
C ALA A 255 -21.03 4.19 -7.71
N LYS A 256 -20.83 3.29 -6.73
CA LYS A 256 -20.94 3.58 -5.29
C LYS A 256 -19.61 4.05 -4.69
N GLY A 257 -18.58 4.14 -5.53
CA GLY A 257 -17.22 4.48 -5.09
C GLY A 257 -16.48 3.32 -4.40
N ASN A 258 -16.99 2.09 -4.52
CA ASN A 258 -16.26 0.94 -4.04
C ASN A 258 -15.09 0.62 -4.99
N VAL A 259 -14.01 0.08 -4.43
CA VAL A 259 -12.83 -0.31 -5.19
C VAL A 259 -12.48 -1.77 -4.93
N ASN A 260 -12.09 -2.46 -5.99
CA ASN A 260 -11.54 -3.79 -5.96
C ASN A 260 -10.09 -3.79 -6.46
N VAL A 261 -9.19 -4.42 -5.69
CA VAL A 261 -7.79 -4.63 -6.07
C VAL A 261 -7.32 -6.07 -5.89
N HIS A 262 -8.09 -6.91 -5.20
CA HIS A 262 -7.58 -8.19 -4.70
C HIS A 262 -8.06 -9.42 -5.46
N LYS A 263 -9.21 -9.34 -6.14
CA LYS A 263 -9.74 -10.48 -6.91
C LYS A 263 -10.53 -9.99 -8.11
N PHE A 264 -10.03 -10.24 -9.29
CA PHE A 264 -10.68 -9.90 -10.57
C PHE A 264 -10.25 -10.86 -11.66
N ASN A 265 -11.12 -11.06 -12.67
CA ASN A 265 -10.90 -12.02 -13.75
C ASN A 265 -10.61 -13.45 -13.23
N GLY A 266 -11.23 -13.86 -12.12
CA GLY A 266 -11.05 -15.17 -11.51
C GLY A 266 -9.69 -15.39 -10.82
N LYS A 267 -8.84 -14.36 -10.70
CA LYS A 267 -7.53 -14.44 -10.05
C LYS A 267 -7.53 -13.69 -8.75
N ILE A 268 -6.94 -14.29 -7.71
CA ILE A 268 -6.69 -13.67 -6.43
C ILE A 268 -5.30 -13.04 -6.48
N MET A 269 -5.24 -11.72 -6.36
CA MET A 269 -3.99 -10.95 -6.35
C MET A 269 -3.51 -10.63 -4.93
N GLY A 270 -4.44 -10.65 -3.96
CA GLY A 270 -4.19 -10.22 -2.58
C GLY A 270 -4.33 -8.71 -2.39
N THR A 271 -4.42 -8.30 -1.13
CA THR A 271 -4.65 -6.89 -0.77
C THR A 271 -3.39 -6.16 -0.32
N GLY A 272 -2.36 -6.88 0.16
CA GLY A 272 -1.29 -6.25 0.92
C GLY A 272 -1.86 -5.42 2.07
N GLY A 273 -1.30 -4.25 2.31
CA GLY A 273 -1.77 -3.30 3.32
C GLY A 273 -2.97 -2.44 2.94
N PHE A 274 -3.55 -2.62 1.74
CA PHE A 274 -4.56 -1.72 1.17
C PHE A 274 -5.74 -1.42 2.11
N VAL A 275 -6.32 -2.46 2.73
CA VAL A 275 -7.51 -2.32 3.60
C VAL A 275 -7.19 -1.49 4.84
N ASN A 276 -6.05 -1.74 5.49
CA ASN A 276 -5.57 -1.00 6.66
C ASN A 276 -5.30 0.47 6.31
N ILE A 277 -4.49 0.68 5.26
CA ILE A 277 -4.07 2.01 4.83
C ILE A 277 -5.27 2.89 4.47
N CYS A 278 -6.24 2.33 3.72
CA CYS A 278 -7.48 3.05 3.40
C CYS A 278 -8.29 3.35 4.66
N SER A 279 -8.46 2.37 5.55
CA SER A 279 -9.35 2.51 6.72
C SER A 279 -8.90 3.59 7.71
N GLY A 280 -7.58 3.80 7.84
CA GLY A 280 -7.00 4.75 8.80
C GLY A 280 -6.68 6.14 8.23
N SER A 281 -6.80 6.36 6.91
CA SER A 281 -6.40 7.62 6.28
C SER A 281 -7.49 8.69 6.34
N LYS A 282 -7.13 9.97 6.54
CA LYS A 282 -8.09 11.10 6.47
C LYS A 282 -8.55 11.37 5.05
N LYS A 283 -7.64 11.19 4.07
CA LYS A 283 -7.89 11.30 2.64
C LYS A 283 -7.35 10.06 1.92
N VAL A 284 -8.13 9.49 1.01
CA VAL A 284 -7.74 8.38 0.16
C VAL A 284 -7.72 8.85 -1.29
N VAL A 285 -6.56 8.74 -1.94
CA VAL A 285 -6.33 9.09 -3.34
C VAL A 285 -6.06 7.81 -4.11
N LEU A 286 -6.98 7.46 -4.97
CA LEU A 286 -6.95 6.21 -5.74
C LEU A 286 -6.53 6.51 -7.18
N CYS A 287 -5.33 6.06 -7.55
CA CYS A 287 -4.65 6.34 -8.80
C CYS A 287 -4.80 5.19 -9.79
N GLY A 288 -5.11 5.50 -11.04
CA GLY A 288 -5.23 4.46 -12.06
C GLY A 288 -5.38 5.05 -13.45
N THR A 289 -5.41 4.20 -14.48
CA THR A 289 -5.89 4.59 -15.80
C THR A 289 -7.41 4.37 -15.88
N LEU A 290 -8.12 5.12 -16.71
CA LEU A 290 -9.57 4.93 -16.89
C LEU A 290 -9.88 3.53 -17.44
N ARG A 291 -9.07 3.04 -18.38
CA ARG A 291 -9.13 1.68 -18.93
C ARG A 291 -7.76 1.03 -18.89
N ALA A 292 -7.70 -0.28 -18.91
CA ALA A 292 -6.46 -1.06 -18.85
C ALA A 292 -6.31 -1.99 -20.08
N GLY A 293 -5.10 -2.56 -20.22
CA GLY A 293 -4.84 -3.56 -21.25
C GLY A 293 -4.59 -3.01 -22.64
N GLY A 294 -3.49 -2.30 -22.80
CA GLY A 294 -3.03 -1.77 -24.08
C GLY A 294 -3.45 -0.32 -24.37
N LEU A 295 -3.81 0.44 -23.34
CA LEU A 295 -4.01 1.87 -23.43
C LEU A 295 -2.74 2.55 -23.95
N LYS A 296 -2.89 3.41 -24.95
CA LYS A 296 -1.82 4.28 -25.47
C LYS A 296 -2.29 5.72 -25.49
N THR A 297 -1.48 6.58 -24.91
CA THR A 297 -1.73 8.01 -24.84
C THR A 297 -0.57 8.79 -25.46
N GLU A 298 -0.87 9.93 -26.00
CA GLU A 298 0.09 10.95 -26.42
C GLU A 298 -0.05 12.12 -25.44
N VAL A 299 1.03 12.44 -24.73
CA VAL A 299 1.06 13.53 -23.73
C VAL A 299 2.04 14.59 -24.22
N GLY A 300 1.61 15.84 -24.28
CA GLY A 300 2.46 16.96 -24.70
C GLY A 300 1.66 18.21 -25.02
N ASN A 301 2.35 19.35 -25.07
CA ASN A 301 1.76 20.66 -25.34
C ASN A 301 0.55 21.01 -24.44
N GLY A 302 0.64 20.62 -23.14
CA GLY A 302 -0.44 20.85 -22.19
C GLY A 302 -1.71 20.03 -22.44
N GLN A 303 -1.64 18.93 -23.19
CA GLN A 303 -2.79 18.10 -23.55
C GLN A 303 -2.47 16.62 -23.46
N ILE A 304 -3.52 15.82 -23.27
CA ILE A 304 -3.47 14.37 -23.43
C ILE A 304 -4.44 13.93 -24.54
N LYS A 305 -4.01 12.99 -25.35
CA LYS A 305 -4.83 12.36 -26.37
C LYS A 305 -4.78 10.85 -26.22
N VAL A 306 -5.93 10.20 -26.27
CA VAL A 306 -6.03 8.75 -26.31
C VAL A 306 -5.83 8.27 -27.73
N ALA A 307 -4.66 7.69 -28.02
CA ALA A 307 -4.35 7.14 -29.34
C ALA A 307 -4.95 5.72 -29.52
N GLN A 308 -5.04 4.96 -28.43
CA GLN A 308 -5.68 3.63 -28.40
C GLN A 308 -6.29 3.39 -27.03
N GLU A 309 -7.57 3.00 -27.01
CA GLU A 309 -8.25 2.62 -25.76
C GLU A 309 -7.74 1.31 -25.16
N GLY A 310 -7.79 1.22 -23.85
CA GLY A 310 -7.56 -0.03 -23.13
C GLY A 310 -8.72 -1.02 -23.34
N ARG A 311 -8.40 -2.30 -23.42
CA ARG A 311 -9.39 -3.37 -23.65
C ARG A 311 -10.29 -3.64 -22.46
N PHE A 312 -9.82 -3.38 -21.24
CA PHE A 312 -10.52 -3.71 -20.01
C PHE A 312 -11.12 -2.47 -19.38
N GLU A 313 -12.41 -2.54 -19.07
CA GLU A 313 -13.06 -1.55 -18.21
C GLU A 313 -12.55 -1.66 -16.79
N LYS A 314 -12.33 -0.51 -16.17
CA LYS A 314 -12.02 -0.39 -14.75
C LYS A 314 -13.13 0.34 -13.99
N MET A 315 -13.84 1.21 -14.68
CA MET A 315 -15.03 1.89 -14.18
C MET A 315 -16.25 1.02 -14.49
N ILE A 316 -16.62 0.12 -13.58
CA ILE A 316 -17.62 -0.93 -13.80
C ILE A 316 -18.93 -0.62 -13.05
N PRO A 317 -20.08 -1.19 -13.46
CA PRO A 317 -21.35 -0.91 -12.76
C PRO A 317 -21.35 -1.29 -11.28
N GLU A 318 -20.74 -2.43 -10.93
CA GLU A 318 -20.65 -2.95 -9.57
C GLU A 318 -19.42 -3.85 -9.43
N CYS A 319 -18.61 -3.63 -8.38
CA CYS A 319 -17.45 -4.46 -8.08
C CYS A 319 -17.87 -5.87 -7.63
N GLU A 320 -17.21 -6.90 -8.19
CA GLU A 320 -17.39 -8.29 -7.74
C GLU A 320 -16.99 -8.48 -6.27
N GLU A 321 -15.93 -7.78 -5.88
CA GLU A 321 -15.37 -7.80 -4.53
C GLU A 321 -15.12 -6.36 -4.06
N ILE A 322 -15.28 -6.11 -2.76
CA ILE A 322 -15.07 -4.78 -2.18
C ILE A 322 -13.79 -4.78 -1.34
N THR A 323 -12.70 -4.20 -1.85
CA THR A 323 -11.48 -4.00 -1.06
C THR A 323 -11.52 -2.67 -0.31
N PHE A 324 -12.16 -1.65 -0.89
CA PHE A 324 -12.46 -0.36 -0.28
C PHE A 324 -13.94 -0.07 -0.44
N SER A 325 -14.60 0.31 0.65
CA SER A 325 -16.02 0.63 0.66
C SER A 325 -16.23 2.14 0.63
N GLY A 326 -16.88 2.64 -0.44
CA GLY A 326 -17.26 4.03 -0.55
C GLY A 326 -18.26 4.45 0.53
N GLU A 327 -19.23 3.60 0.86
CA GLU A 327 -20.20 3.83 1.94
C GLU A 327 -19.49 3.99 3.29
N GLN A 328 -18.52 3.12 3.60
CA GLN A 328 -17.78 3.20 4.86
C GLN A 328 -16.93 4.47 4.94
N ALA A 329 -16.32 4.85 3.83
CA ALA A 329 -15.53 6.08 3.75
C ALA A 329 -16.38 7.33 4.03
N LEU A 330 -17.55 7.44 3.41
CA LEU A 330 -18.51 8.52 3.68
C LEU A 330 -18.99 8.55 5.14
N LYS A 331 -19.31 7.38 5.69
CA LYS A 331 -19.71 7.23 7.10
C LYS A 331 -18.63 7.71 8.07
N GLN A 332 -17.36 7.55 7.71
CA GLN A 332 -16.21 8.00 8.49
C GLN A 332 -15.79 9.45 8.19
N GLY A 333 -16.41 10.10 7.22
CA GLY A 333 -16.07 11.46 6.81
C GLY A 333 -14.74 11.56 6.05
N GLN A 334 -14.27 10.46 5.45
CA GLN A 334 -13.06 10.46 4.63
C GLN A 334 -13.28 11.22 3.33
N LYS A 335 -12.26 11.94 2.87
CA LYS A 335 -12.21 12.48 1.52
C LYS A 335 -11.66 11.42 0.58
N VAL A 336 -12.34 11.15 -0.53
CA VAL A 336 -11.93 10.15 -1.51
C VAL A 336 -11.87 10.76 -2.88
N VAL A 337 -10.69 10.64 -3.51
CA VAL A 337 -10.41 11.17 -4.85
C VAL A 337 -9.92 10.02 -5.74
N TYR A 338 -10.49 9.91 -6.93
CA TYR A 338 -10.06 8.95 -7.94
C TYR A 338 -9.43 9.71 -9.10
N ILE A 339 -8.15 9.43 -9.37
CA ILE A 339 -7.37 10.15 -10.38
C ILE A 339 -7.01 9.20 -11.51
N THR A 340 -7.40 9.59 -12.72
CA THR A 340 -6.99 8.91 -13.94
C THR A 340 -6.17 9.85 -14.83
N GLU A 341 -5.61 9.31 -15.88
CA GLU A 341 -4.83 10.08 -16.84
C GLU A 341 -5.65 11.16 -17.57
N ARG A 342 -6.97 11.08 -17.52
CA ARG A 342 -7.87 11.95 -18.29
C ARG A 342 -8.95 12.65 -17.48
N ALA A 343 -9.18 12.22 -16.23
CA ALA A 343 -10.23 12.79 -15.38
C ALA A 343 -9.95 12.57 -13.90
N VAL A 344 -10.50 13.45 -13.06
CA VAL A 344 -10.55 13.31 -11.61
C VAL A 344 -12.00 13.20 -11.19
N PHE A 345 -12.25 12.27 -10.26
CA PHE A 345 -13.55 12.06 -9.66
C PHE A 345 -13.44 12.17 -8.14
N GLU A 346 -14.50 12.61 -7.50
CA GLU A 346 -14.64 12.64 -6.04
C GLU A 346 -15.83 11.81 -5.60
N LEU A 347 -15.71 11.17 -4.44
CA LEU A 347 -16.81 10.48 -3.79
C LEU A 347 -17.63 11.46 -2.96
N THR A 348 -18.94 11.48 -3.21
CA THR A 348 -19.93 12.25 -2.44
C THR A 348 -21.07 11.37 -1.98
N GLU A 349 -21.97 11.89 -1.13
CA GLU A 349 -23.19 11.19 -0.74
C GLU A 349 -24.11 10.84 -1.93
N GLU A 350 -24.00 11.59 -3.03
CA GLU A 350 -24.77 11.37 -4.26
C GLU A 350 -24.13 10.30 -5.16
N GLY A 351 -22.85 9.92 -4.91
CA GLY A 351 -22.08 8.96 -5.69
C GLY A 351 -20.74 9.54 -6.23
N VAL A 352 -20.23 8.95 -7.30
CA VAL A 352 -18.97 9.33 -7.94
C VAL A 352 -19.22 10.54 -8.87
N VAL A 353 -18.57 11.67 -8.57
CA VAL A 353 -18.72 12.95 -9.28
C VAL A 353 -17.48 13.23 -10.09
N LEU A 354 -17.62 13.48 -11.40
CA LEU A 354 -16.55 13.98 -12.28
C LEU A 354 -16.29 15.46 -11.95
N THR A 355 -15.12 15.78 -11.45
CA THR A 355 -14.76 17.15 -11.00
C THR A 355 -13.73 17.83 -11.87
N GLU A 356 -12.86 17.05 -12.53
CA GLU A 356 -11.84 17.62 -13.42
C GLU A 356 -11.70 16.79 -14.71
N LEU A 357 -11.34 17.47 -15.79
CA LEU A 357 -11.11 16.87 -17.09
C LEU A 357 -9.75 17.30 -17.64
N ALA A 358 -8.95 16.35 -18.09
CA ALA A 358 -7.67 16.70 -18.70
C ALA A 358 -7.85 17.45 -20.01
N PRO A 359 -6.97 18.45 -20.31
CA PRO A 359 -7.01 19.15 -21.59
C PRO A 359 -6.92 18.18 -22.78
N GLY A 360 -7.77 18.39 -23.79
CA GLY A 360 -7.85 17.54 -25.00
C GLY A 360 -8.81 16.36 -24.91
N ILE A 361 -9.48 16.15 -23.78
CA ILE A 361 -10.44 15.06 -23.53
C ILE A 361 -11.89 15.54 -23.70
N ASP A 362 -12.70 14.75 -24.38
CA ASP A 362 -14.14 14.95 -24.54
C ASP A 362 -14.94 14.15 -23.51
N VAL A 363 -15.85 14.81 -22.80
CA VAL A 363 -16.64 14.19 -21.71
C VAL A 363 -17.47 13.01 -22.20
N GLU A 364 -18.17 13.16 -23.30
CA GLU A 364 -19.10 12.11 -23.77
C GLU A 364 -18.33 10.94 -24.37
N LYS A 365 -17.36 11.21 -25.24
CA LYS A 365 -16.62 10.21 -25.99
C LYS A 365 -15.55 9.50 -25.15
N ASP A 366 -14.75 10.29 -24.42
CA ASP A 366 -13.52 9.81 -23.79
C ASP A 366 -13.73 9.44 -22.30
N ILE A 367 -14.86 9.84 -21.70
CA ILE A 367 -15.21 9.50 -20.32
C ILE A 367 -16.48 8.63 -20.29
N ILE A 368 -17.66 9.19 -20.58
CA ILE A 368 -18.94 8.52 -20.35
C ILE A 368 -19.05 7.24 -21.20
N ALA A 369 -18.67 7.30 -22.48
CA ALA A 369 -18.68 6.13 -23.37
C ALA A 369 -17.66 5.04 -23.01
N GLN A 370 -16.70 5.33 -22.10
CA GLN A 370 -15.64 4.42 -21.69
C GLN A 370 -15.85 3.84 -20.28
N MET A 371 -16.95 4.20 -19.63
CA MET A 371 -17.31 3.76 -18.27
C MET A 371 -18.54 2.85 -18.30
N GLY A 372 -18.58 1.86 -17.43
CA GLY A 372 -19.74 0.99 -17.24
C GLY A 372 -20.88 1.64 -16.43
N PHE A 373 -20.67 2.85 -15.92
CA PHE A 373 -21.71 3.67 -15.28
C PHE A 373 -21.55 5.13 -15.67
N LYS A 374 -22.62 5.91 -15.53
CA LYS A 374 -22.59 7.35 -15.79
C LYS A 374 -22.24 8.10 -14.50
N PRO A 375 -21.10 8.79 -14.41
CA PRO A 375 -20.77 9.61 -13.26
C PRO A 375 -21.69 10.84 -13.19
N ILE A 376 -21.81 11.42 -12.01
CA ILE A 376 -22.41 12.73 -11.84
C ILE A 376 -21.40 13.76 -12.38
N ILE A 377 -21.84 14.68 -13.20
CA ILE A 377 -20.95 15.74 -13.70
C ILE A 377 -21.07 16.94 -12.78
N SER A 378 -19.95 17.40 -12.23
CA SER A 378 -19.93 18.61 -11.41
C SER A 378 -20.45 19.82 -12.18
N LYS A 379 -21.23 20.66 -11.51
CA LYS A 379 -21.64 21.96 -12.06
C LYS A 379 -20.46 22.90 -12.24
N GLU A 380 -19.38 22.67 -11.50
CA GLU A 380 -18.11 23.40 -11.53
C GLU A 380 -17.00 22.52 -12.10
N LEU A 381 -17.30 21.76 -13.16
CA LEU A 381 -16.31 20.92 -13.84
C LEU A 381 -15.12 21.78 -14.27
N LYS A 382 -13.93 21.42 -13.77
CA LYS A 382 -12.68 22.14 -14.03
C LYS A 382 -11.86 21.43 -15.09
N GLN A 383 -10.93 22.18 -15.67
CA GLN A 383 -9.82 21.59 -16.41
C GLN A 383 -8.72 21.21 -15.42
N MET A 384 -8.10 20.03 -15.60
CA MET A 384 -6.89 19.67 -14.86
C MET A 384 -5.78 20.67 -15.20
N ASP A 385 -4.97 21.01 -14.20
CA ASP A 385 -3.80 21.87 -14.42
C ASP A 385 -2.82 21.23 -15.42
N GLU A 386 -2.14 22.05 -16.23
CA GLU A 386 -1.21 21.62 -17.30
C GLU A 386 0.06 20.92 -16.78
#